data_cd4d11ebe5b86e3e49098c8848e85fed
#
_entry.id   cd4d11ebe5b86e3e49098c8848e85fed
#
_cell.length_a   1.000
_cell.length_b   1.000
_cell.length_c   1.000
_cell.angle_alpha   90.00
_cell.angle_beta   90.00
_cell.angle_gamma   90.00
#
_symmetry.space_group_name_H-M   'P 1'
#
loop_
_entity.id
_entity.type
_entity.pdbx_description
1 polymer ?
#
loop_
_entity_poly.entity_id
_entity_poly.type
_entity_poly.pdbx_seq_one_letter_code
_entity_poly.pdbx_strand_id
1 'polypeptide(L)'
;MWVVLIYTGLVVCVPQAAEMNLSEDTSALLVAKELRISGNTLISTEHLLEFMPDIYNASDQRLSEAAPEHLYDLRVIRQIIAEPGMPRQVSIRTIQGLTQYILSVYKDADYSGIYVYVPEGAIRNNITLVNQVLPINILEAPVSEVRIKYYDAKRNEIEEGYLKRSALEKWSPVKRDKVAGQRSMDYLVNLLNLNPDRHVSAIVSRGEEPNSLAIQYDVYETRPWHFFAQVDNSGTNDREWAPKFGVINTNLTGTDDRFTALYQFSADSNFDDNYSVFGSYDFPVTGPRLRLNVFGGYSEFDIDPEGGPIDFIGNGSFYGAVLRYNILQQRGWFLDATGSLSHEESKITPSLFPQFFASDVKMNLWGVGANLHRRDDTSSTAMTLNYSENFGGSDQDEFWDSATFTGARTNAERDFSIISLTGNHSQYLDREKVQQLRGTAKWIEPTERLVPAKMTSFGGMYSIRGYDEYEIVADGGILASVQYEFDLIRHGQATETEVIANEDIRKLAPLAFLDFGRTKIKDPVAGEDKNTTLCSIGVGTVFEIGNNFSGAIYYGYPLKKTRSTRRGKGRLSASAMLRW
;
A
#
# COMPACT_ATOMS: atom_id res chain seq x y z
N MET A 1 10.56 32.25 14.41
CA MET A 1 9.29 32.76 14.96
C MET A 1 8.77 33.84 14.01
N TRP A 2 7.97 33.45 13.04
CA TRP A 2 6.99 34.28 12.33
C TRP A 2 5.96 33.31 11.75
N VAL A 3 4.82 33.23 12.43
CA VAL A 3 3.62 32.54 11.95
C VAL A 3 2.87 33.56 11.11
N VAL A 4 2.75 33.30 9.81
CA VAL A 4 1.83 34.07 8.95
C VAL A 4 0.50 33.34 8.94
N LEU A 5 -0.42 33.83 9.72
CA LEU A 5 -1.85 33.52 9.67
C LEU A 5 -2.43 34.19 8.42
N ILE A 6 -2.71 33.43 7.38
CA ILE A 6 -3.54 33.91 6.26
C ILE A 6 -4.99 33.69 6.65
N TYR A 7 -5.63 34.79 7.07
CA TYR A 7 -7.08 34.90 7.16
C TYR A 7 -7.64 35.08 5.75
N THR A 8 -8.10 33.99 5.13
CA THR A 8 -8.96 34.09 3.95
C THR A 8 -10.41 34.19 4.43
N GLY A 9 -10.97 35.38 4.29
CA GLY A 9 -12.39 35.61 4.51
C GLY A 9 -13.23 34.70 3.62
N LEU A 10 -13.97 33.77 4.23
CA LEU A 10 -15.05 33.05 3.57
C LEU A 10 -16.15 34.06 3.26
N VAL A 11 -16.19 34.52 2.02
CA VAL A 11 -17.42 35.10 1.46
C VAL A 11 -18.38 33.93 1.31
N VAL A 12 -19.34 33.85 2.21
CA VAL A 12 -20.49 32.96 2.08
C VAL A 12 -21.32 33.50 0.91
N CYS A 13 -21.02 33.09 -0.31
CA CYS A 13 -21.98 33.14 -1.40
C CYS A 13 -23.11 32.18 -1.01
N VAL A 14 -24.23 32.72 -0.61
CA VAL A 14 -25.50 31.99 -0.57
C VAL A 14 -25.76 31.60 -2.05
N PRO A 15 -25.71 30.30 -2.41
CA PRO A 15 -26.07 29.92 -3.76
C PRO A 15 -27.54 30.22 -3.94
N GLN A 16 -27.86 31.13 -4.86
CA GLN A 16 -29.18 31.28 -5.43
C GLN A 16 -29.60 29.87 -5.89
N ALA A 17 -30.75 29.38 -5.40
CA ALA A 17 -31.26 28.07 -5.74
C ALA A 17 -31.35 27.99 -7.29
N ALA A 18 -30.43 27.29 -7.89
CA ALA A 18 -30.55 26.91 -9.30
C ALA A 18 -31.83 26.08 -9.39
N GLU A 19 -32.77 26.49 -10.25
CA GLU A 19 -33.92 25.66 -10.58
C GLU A 19 -33.39 24.32 -11.08
N MET A 20 -33.53 23.28 -10.24
CA MET A 20 -33.11 21.94 -10.62
C MET A 20 -34.06 21.47 -11.71
N ASN A 21 -33.55 21.24 -12.92
CA ASN A 21 -34.29 20.64 -14.02
C ASN A 21 -34.53 19.16 -13.70
N LEU A 22 -35.62 18.89 -13.00
CA LEU A 22 -36.15 17.52 -12.87
C LEU A 22 -36.70 17.11 -14.26
N SER A 23 -36.46 15.87 -14.67
CA SER A 23 -37.12 15.33 -15.87
C SER A 23 -38.62 15.39 -15.69
N GLU A 24 -39.37 15.77 -16.75
CA GLU A 24 -40.82 15.80 -16.76
C GLU A 24 -41.35 14.38 -16.43
N ASP A 25 -42.08 14.28 -15.32
CA ASP A 25 -42.59 13.00 -14.86
C ASP A 25 -43.91 12.66 -15.57
N THR A 26 -43.82 11.85 -16.60
CA THR A 26 -44.95 11.36 -17.39
C THR A 26 -45.48 10.01 -16.87
N SER A 27 -44.98 9.52 -15.73
CA SER A 27 -45.41 8.24 -15.18
C SER A 27 -46.83 8.30 -14.58
N ALA A 28 -47.48 7.13 -14.49
CA ALA A 28 -48.83 7.04 -13.96
C ALA A 28 -48.91 7.56 -12.51
N LEU A 29 -50.00 8.29 -12.22
CA LEU A 29 -50.26 8.85 -10.90
C LEU A 29 -51.18 7.93 -10.10
N LEU A 30 -50.82 7.67 -8.86
CA LEU A 30 -51.57 6.90 -7.87
C LEU A 30 -52.02 7.85 -6.75
N VAL A 31 -53.16 7.55 -6.12
CA VAL A 31 -53.62 8.32 -4.96
C VAL A 31 -53.27 7.56 -3.68
N ALA A 32 -52.44 8.18 -2.84
CA ALA A 32 -52.04 7.66 -1.53
C ALA A 32 -52.36 8.66 -0.40
N LYS A 33 -52.86 8.16 0.72
CA LYS A 33 -53.13 8.92 1.96
C LYS A 33 -52.30 8.46 3.15
N GLU A 34 -51.64 7.32 3.02
CA GLU A 34 -50.81 6.71 4.07
C GLU A 34 -49.62 5.99 3.41
N LEU A 35 -48.43 6.14 4.00
CA LEU A 35 -47.25 5.31 3.70
C LEU A 35 -47.13 4.24 4.78
N ARG A 36 -47.00 2.99 4.39
CA ARG A 36 -46.75 1.88 5.32
C ARG A 36 -45.53 1.10 4.94
N ILE A 37 -44.50 1.18 5.76
CA ILE A 37 -43.28 0.40 5.61
C ILE A 37 -43.35 -0.82 6.53
N SER A 38 -42.96 -1.98 6.04
CA SER A 38 -42.99 -3.23 6.80
C SER A 38 -41.80 -4.16 6.42
N GLY A 39 -41.43 -5.05 7.34
CA GLY A 39 -40.33 -6.01 7.13
C GLY A 39 -38.94 -5.45 7.49
N ASN A 40 -38.83 -4.18 7.88
CA ASN A 40 -37.61 -3.51 8.30
C ASN A 40 -37.33 -3.77 9.79
N THR A 41 -36.48 -4.73 10.08
CA THR A 41 -36.08 -5.10 11.47
C THR A 41 -34.73 -4.55 11.85
N LEU A 42 -33.83 -4.29 10.90
CA LEU A 42 -32.47 -3.80 11.11
C LEU A 42 -32.42 -2.27 11.25
N ILE A 43 -33.27 -1.56 10.52
CA ILE A 43 -33.36 -0.10 10.56
C ILE A 43 -34.81 0.28 10.83
N SER A 44 -35.06 1.08 11.89
CA SER A 44 -36.42 1.49 12.22
C SER A 44 -37.04 2.39 11.15
N THR A 45 -38.37 2.38 11.05
CA THR A 45 -39.09 3.24 10.09
C THR A 45 -38.80 4.70 10.33
N GLU A 46 -38.71 5.12 11.60
CA GLU A 46 -38.37 6.49 12.00
C GLU A 46 -37.01 6.88 11.41
N HIS A 47 -35.99 6.03 11.55
CA HIS A 47 -34.65 6.31 11.04
C HIS A 47 -34.59 6.33 9.50
N LEU A 48 -35.35 5.47 8.83
CA LEU A 48 -35.46 5.49 7.37
C LEU A 48 -36.05 6.78 6.83
N LEU A 49 -36.95 7.43 7.60
CA LEU A 49 -37.68 8.60 7.15
C LEU A 49 -37.10 9.93 7.68
N GLU A 50 -36.32 9.90 8.77
CA GLU A 50 -35.77 11.08 9.44
C GLU A 50 -34.91 11.96 8.52
N PHE A 51 -34.06 11.33 7.73
CA PHE A 51 -33.11 12.02 6.84
C PHE A 51 -33.51 11.96 5.36
N MET A 52 -34.77 11.63 5.06
CA MET A 52 -35.24 11.55 3.68
C MET A 52 -35.17 12.95 3.01
N PRO A 53 -34.42 13.09 1.89
CA PRO A 53 -34.30 14.37 1.20
C PRO A 53 -35.56 14.71 0.42
N ASP A 54 -35.77 15.97 0.10
CA ASP A 54 -36.85 16.40 -0.81
C ASP A 54 -36.63 15.91 -2.24
N ILE A 55 -35.36 15.88 -2.66
CA ILE A 55 -34.92 15.34 -3.95
C ILE A 55 -33.82 14.32 -3.68
N TYR A 56 -34.06 13.10 -4.08
CA TYR A 56 -33.09 12.01 -3.97
C TYR A 56 -32.29 11.88 -5.28
N ASN A 57 -30.97 11.86 -5.14
CA ASN A 57 -30.03 11.61 -6.23
C ASN A 57 -29.52 10.17 -6.15
N ALA A 58 -29.87 9.35 -7.13
CA ALA A 58 -29.44 7.95 -7.20
C ALA A 58 -28.04 7.76 -7.84
N SER A 59 -27.38 8.85 -8.26
CA SER A 59 -26.04 8.81 -8.83
C SER A 59 -24.97 9.14 -7.78
N ASP A 60 -23.73 8.73 -8.03
CA ASP A 60 -22.56 9.10 -7.19
C ASP A 60 -22.06 10.54 -7.45
N GLN A 61 -22.72 11.29 -8.36
CA GLN A 61 -22.36 12.66 -8.70
C GLN A 61 -22.99 13.66 -7.73
N ARG A 62 -22.44 14.88 -7.70
CA ARG A 62 -23.07 15.97 -6.93
C ARG A 62 -24.47 16.26 -7.48
N LEU A 63 -25.37 16.71 -6.62
CA LEU A 63 -26.75 17.01 -6.98
C LEU A 63 -26.86 18.00 -8.18
N SER A 64 -25.93 18.95 -8.30
CA SER A 64 -25.85 19.93 -9.37
C SER A 64 -25.32 19.37 -10.72
N GLU A 65 -24.70 18.20 -10.68
CA GLU A 65 -24.04 17.56 -11.82
C GLU A 65 -24.78 16.29 -12.26
N ALA A 66 -25.75 15.84 -11.45
CA ALA A 66 -26.52 14.63 -11.72
C ALA A 66 -27.46 14.82 -12.90
N ALA A 67 -27.52 13.80 -13.77
CA ALA A 67 -28.45 13.80 -14.87
C ALA A 67 -29.90 13.71 -14.36
N PRO A 68 -30.87 14.40 -15.00
CA PRO A 68 -32.27 14.48 -14.54
C PRO A 68 -32.95 13.11 -14.33
N GLU A 69 -32.51 12.08 -15.05
CA GLU A 69 -33.02 10.71 -14.91
C GLU A 69 -32.67 10.06 -13.57
N HIS A 70 -31.62 10.50 -12.89
CA HIS A 70 -31.18 10.02 -11.58
C HIS A 70 -31.74 10.83 -10.40
N LEU A 71 -32.51 11.87 -10.69
CA LEU A 71 -33.13 12.72 -9.67
C LEU A 71 -34.59 12.32 -9.47
N TYR A 72 -34.97 12.11 -8.22
CA TYR A 72 -36.31 11.72 -7.81
C TYR A 72 -36.91 12.70 -6.82
N ASP A 73 -38.13 13.19 -7.10
CA ASP A 73 -38.84 14.10 -6.19
C ASP A 73 -39.62 13.30 -5.13
N LEU A 74 -39.20 13.47 -3.87
CA LEU A 74 -39.80 12.79 -2.72
C LEU A 74 -40.66 13.73 -1.84
N ARG A 75 -40.88 14.98 -2.23
CA ARG A 75 -41.62 15.98 -1.45
C ARG A 75 -43.05 15.51 -1.15
N VAL A 76 -43.72 14.86 -2.10
CA VAL A 76 -45.08 14.33 -1.90
C VAL A 76 -45.09 13.23 -0.83
N ILE A 77 -44.07 12.37 -0.77
CA ILE A 77 -43.95 11.34 0.27
C ILE A 77 -43.82 11.99 1.65
N ARG A 78 -43.00 13.05 1.80
CA ARG A 78 -42.91 13.82 3.04
C ARG A 78 -44.23 14.42 3.49
N GLN A 79 -45.01 14.92 2.54
CA GLN A 79 -46.35 15.46 2.84
C GLN A 79 -47.34 14.37 3.29
N ILE A 80 -47.28 13.14 2.73
CA ILE A 80 -48.08 12.02 3.19
C ILE A 80 -47.72 11.59 4.61
N ILE A 81 -46.43 11.64 4.95
CA ILE A 81 -45.94 11.33 6.30
C ILE A 81 -46.36 12.40 7.30
N ALA A 82 -46.30 13.69 6.93
CA ALA A 82 -46.62 14.80 7.80
C ALA A 82 -48.14 14.94 8.07
N GLU A 83 -48.99 14.59 7.08
CA GLU A 83 -50.44 14.72 7.14
C GLU A 83 -51.13 13.40 6.76
N PRO A 84 -51.05 12.36 7.61
CA PRO A 84 -51.66 11.06 7.31
C PRO A 84 -53.20 11.17 7.20
N GLY A 85 -53.74 10.49 6.19
CA GLY A 85 -55.15 10.53 5.90
C GLY A 85 -55.57 11.50 4.79
N MET A 86 -54.72 12.46 4.42
CA MET A 86 -54.96 13.40 3.32
C MET A 86 -54.54 12.74 1.97
N PRO A 87 -55.45 12.54 1.00
CA PRO A 87 -55.12 11.95 -0.28
C PRO A 87 -54.22 12.86 -1.10
N ARG A 88 -53.13 12.30 -1.61
CA ARG A 88 -52.14 13.00 -2.48
C ARG A 88 -51.83 12.14 -3.70
N GLN A 89 -51.51 12.80 -4.81
CA GLN A 89 -51.09 12.10 -6.03
C GLN A 89 -49.58 11.80 -5.94
N VAL A 90 -49.24 10.54 -6.14
CA VAL A 90 -47.88 10.01 -6.13
C VAL A 90 -47.60 9.34 -7.46
N SER A 91 -46.56 9.72 -8.14
CA SER A 91 -46.15 9.09 -9.39
C SER A 91 -45.39 7.78 -9.16
N ILE A 92 -45.43 6.89 -10.15
CA ILE A 92 -44.61 5.65 -10.10
C ILE A 92 -43.11 6.00 -9.97
N ARG A 93 -42.64 7.06 -10.62
CA ARG A 93 -41.29 7.54 -10.51
C ARG A 93 -40.92 7.96 -9.07
N THR A 94 -41.80 8.66 -8.37
CA THR A 94 -41.61 9.00 -6.94
C THR A 94 -41.53 7.73 -6.08
N ILE A 95 -42.37 6.72 -6.33
CA ILE A 95 -42.29 5.42 -5.62
C ILE A 95 -40.96 4.73 -5.87
N GLN A 96 -40.50 4.72 -7.13
CA GLN A 96 -39.19 4.18 -7.49
C GLN A 96 -38.06 4.94 -6.77
N GLY A 97 -38.13 6.26 -6.71
CA GLY A 97 -37.17 7.07 -5.96
C GLY A 97 -37.13 6.74 -4.46
N LEU A 98 -38.33 6.55 -3.85
CA LEU A 98 -38.45 6.14 -2.46
C LEU A 98 -37.82 4.76 -2.20
N THR A 99 -38.07 3.79 -3.07
CA THR A 99 -37.50 2.44 -2.90
C THR A 99 -35.97 2.47 -3.07
N GLN A 100 -35.43 3.25 -4.00
CA GLN A 100 -33.99 3.43 -4.17
C GLN A 100 -33.37 4.18 -3.00
N TYR A 101 -34.02 5.21 -2.48
CA TYR A 101 -33.56 5.91 -1.29
C TYR A 101 -33.47 4.96 -0.09
N ILE A 102 -34.54 4.21 0.21
CA ILE A 102 -34.52 3.22 1.31
C ILE A 102 -33.37 2.21 1.12
N LEU A 103 -33.19 1.70 -0.09
CA LEU A 103 -32.10 0.77 -0.41
C LEU A 103 -30.73 1.43 -0.18
N SER A 104 -30.56 2.72 -0.49
CA SER A 104 -29.30 3.43 -0.24
C SER A 104 -29.00 3.56 1.26
N VAL A 105 -30.02 3.81 2.10
CA VAL A 105 -29.85 3.86 3.56
C VAL A 105 -29.34 2.53 4.12
N TYR A 106 -29.88 1.41 3.64
CA TYR A 106 -29.37 0.08 4.01
C TYR A 106 -27.95 -0.16 3.52
N LYS A 107 -27.63 0.24 2.29
CA LYS A 107 -26.28 0.14 1.72
C LYS A 107 -25.27 0.98 2.49
N ASP A 108 -25.65 2.19 2.91
CA ASP A 108 -24.80 3.06 3.72
C ASP A 108 -24.56 2.51 5.13
N ALA A 109 -25.54 1.77 5.67
CA ALA A 109 -25.41 1.02 6.91
C ALA A 109 -24.70 -0.34 6.77
N ASP A 110 -24.12 -0.63 5.58
CA ASP A 110 -23.40 -1.86 5.27
C ASP A 110 -24.26 -3.13 5.24
N TYR A 111 -25.53 -3.03 4.86
CA TYR A 111 -26.39 -4.20 4.65
C TYR A 111 -26.52 -4.53 3.16
N SER A 112 -26.37 -5.81 2.80
CA SER A 112 -26.56 -6.35 1.46
C SER A 112 -27.69 -7.38 1.44
N GLY A 113 -28.24 -7.65 0.26
CA GLY A 113 -29.38 -8.58 0.14
C GLY A 113 -30.69 -8.01 0.63
N ILE A 114 -30.82 -6.71 0.54
CA ILE A 114 -32.05 -5.98 0.88
C ILE A 114 -32.88 -5.81 -0.39
N TYR A 115 -34.13 -6.16 -0.33
CA TYR A 115 -35.10 -5.96 -1.42
C TYR A 115 -36.21 -5.04 -0.93
N VAL A 116 -36.39 -3.92 -1.63
CA VAL A 116 -37.44 -2.93 -1.33
C VAL A 116 -38.40 -2.90 -2.48
N TYR A 117 -39.68 -3.23 -2.22
CA TYR A 117 -40.68 -3.37 -3.28
C TYR A 117 -42.09 -3.04 -2.81
N VAL A 118 -42.95 -2.73 -3.77
CA VAL A 118 -44.39 -2.67 -3.55
C VAL A 118 -44.95 -4.09 -3.75
N PRO A 119 -45.67 -4.67 -2.76
CA PRO A 119 -46.15 -6.04 -2.87
C PRO A 119 -47.19 -6.21 -4.00
N GLU A 120 -47.19 -7.41 -4.59
CA GLU A 120 -48.16 -7.77 -5.60
C GLU A 120 -49.61 -7.60 -5.08
N GLY A 121 -50.50 -7.07 -5.92
CA GLY A 121 -51.90 -6.81 -5.54
C GLY A 121 -52.15 -5.52 -4.77
N ALA A 122 -51.10 -4.78 -4.36
CA ALA A 122 -51.28 -3.46 -3.75
C ALA A 122 -51.80 -2.41 -4.75
N ILE A 123 -51.47 -2.59 -6.02
CA ILE A 123 -51.95 -1.73 -7.13
C ILE A 123 -52.93 -2.52 -7.97
N ARG A 124 -54.18 -2.07 -8.06
CA ARG A 124 -55.22 -2.64 -8.92
C ARG A 124 -55.28 -1.89 -10.25
N ASN A 125 -55.43 -2.62 -11.34
CA ASN A 125 -55.56 -2.07 -12.70
C ASN A 125 -54.45 -1.07 -13.07
N ASN A 126 -53.27 -1.19 -12.48
CA ASN A 126 -52.11 -0.32 -12.67
C ASN A 126 -52.28 1.16 -12.29
N ILE A 127 -53.41 1.55 -11.66
CA ILE A 127 -53.75 2.98 -11.44
C ILE A 127 -54.29 3.24 -10.02
N THR A 128 -54.66 2.22 -9.23
CA THR A 128 -55.35 2.44 -7.96
C THR A 128 -54.69 1.66 -6.82
N LEU A 129 -54.24 2.38 -5.75
CA LEU A 129 -53.78 1.76 -4.52
C LEU A 129 -54.98 1.22 -3.70
N VAL A 130 -54.86 0.01 -3.18
CA VAL A 130 -55.84 -0.61 -2.29
C VAL A 130 -55.93 0.25 -1.01
N ASN A 131 -57.13 0.70 -0.68
CA ASN A 131 -57.42 1.58 0.46
C ASN A 131 -56.62 2.90 0.47
N GLN A 132 -56.04 3.31 -0.66
CA GLN A 132 -55.14 4.49 -0.76
C GLN A 132 -53.93 4.42 0.17
N VAL A 133 -53.46 3.22 0.52
CA VAL A 133 -52.23 2.98 1.30
C VAL A 133 -51.14 2.61 0.34
N LEU A 134 -50.00 3.29 0.42
CA LEU A 134 -48.77 2.91 -0.28
C LEU A 134 -47.95 1.96 0.62
N PRO A 135 -48.02 0.65 0.38
CA PRO A 135 -47.23 -0.30 1.13
C PRO A 135 -45.84 -0.43 0.50
N ILE A 136 -44.81 -0.33 1.31
CA ILE A 136 -43.44 -0.65 0.94
C ILE A 136 -42.98 -1.81 1.81
N ASN A 137 -42.72 -2.94 1.17
CA ASN A 137 -42.18 -4.09 1.87
C ASN A 137 -40.65 -4.14 1.72
N ILE A 138 -39.99 -4.43 2.82
CA ILE A 138 -38.56 -4.61 2.88
C ILE A 138 -38.30 -6.06 3.25
N LEU A 139 -37.54 -6.74 2.40
CA LEU A 139 -37.04 -8.07 2.68
C LEU A 139 -35.56 -7.97 3.02
N GLU A 140 -35.23 -8.21 4.26
CA GLU A 140 -33.89 -8.30 4.78
C GLU A 140 -33.45 -9.77 4.70
N ALA A 141 -32.88 -10.17 3.54
CA ALA A 141 -32.57 -11.56 3.27
C ALA A 141 -31.37 -12.05 4.09
N PRO A 142 -31.55 -13.02 5.02
CA PRO A 142 -30.46 -13.59 5.78
C PRO A 142 -29.59 -14.51 4.90
N VAL A 143 -28.36 -14.73 5.30
CA VAL A 143 -27.48 -15.73 4.68
C VAL A 143 -27.83 -17.11 5.19
N SER A 144 -28.27 -18.00 4.31
CA SER A 144 -28.53 -19.41 4.64
C SER A 144 -27.28 -20.26 4.53
N GLU A 145 -26.34 -19.87 3.66
CA GLU A 145 -25.18 -20.69 3.33
C GLU A 145 -23.94 -19.85 2.99
N VAL A 146 -22.75 -20.34 3.45
CA VAL A 146 -21.45 -19.83 3.04
C VAL A 146 -20.68 -20.97 2.39
N ARG A 147 -20.31 -20.79 1.12
CA ARG A 147 -19.56 -21.76 0.32
C ARG A 147 -18.14 -21.24 0.09
N ILE A 148 -17.16 -22.15 0.04
CA ILE A 148 -15.78 -21.83 -0.32
C ILE A 148 -15.36 -22.80 -1.41
N LYS A 149 -14.94 -22.28 -2.55
CA LYS A 149 -14.43 -23.04 -3.68
C LYS A 149 -13.00 -22.62 -4.00
N TYR A 150 -12.18 -23.62 -4.33
CA TYR A 150 -10.78 -23.40 -4.68
C TYR A 150 -10.55 -23.70 -6.15
N TYR A 151 -9.64 -22.93 -6.74
CA TYR A 151 -9.27 -23.07 -8.15
C TYR A 151 -7.75 -22.99 -8.28
N ASP A 152 -7.20 -23.82 -9.16
CA ASP A 152 -5.80 -23.79 -9.54
C ASP A 152 -5.48 -22.60 -10.49
N ALA A 153 -4.20 -22.47 -10.86
CA ALA A 153 -3.73 -21.45 -11.81
C ALA A 153 -4.37 -21.56 -13.21
N LYS A 154 -4.94 -22.72 -13.58
CA LYS A 154 -5.66 -22.95 -14.83
C LYS A 154 -7.16 -22.74 -14.70
N ARG A 155 -7.63 -22.32 -13.53
CA ARG A 155 -9.04 -22.12 -13.16
C ARG A 155 -9.86 -23.42 -13.10
N ASN A 156 -9.22 -24.57 -12.87
CA ASN A 156 -9.94 -25.79 -12.54
C ASN A 156 -10.32 -25.79 -11.08
N GLU A 157 -11.54 -26.21 -10.75
CA GLU A 157 -12.00 -26.38 -9.37
C GLU A 157 -11.21 -27.53 -8.72
N ILE A 158 -10.71 -27.31 -7.51
CA ILE A 158 -9.94 -28.27 -6.69
C ILE A 158 -10.57 -28.39 -5.31
N GLU A 159 -10.37 -29.49 -4.62
CA GLU A 159 -10.98 -29.73 -3.29
C GLU A 159 -10.38 -28.80 -2.22
N GLU A 160 -9.06 -28.61 -2.23
CA GLU A 160 -8.33 -27.80 -1.25
C GLU A 160 -7.31 -26.89 -1.94
N GLY A 161 -7.19 -25.68 -1.43
CA GLY A 161 -6.17 -24.70 -1.82
C GLY A 161 -5.06 -24.58 -0.79
N TYR A 162 -4.14 -23.66 -1.02
CA TYR A 162 -3.09 -23.34 -0.05
C TYR A 162 -3.63 -22.59 1.17
N LEU A 163 -4.64 -21.71 1.00
CA LEU A 163 -5.33 -21.08 2.13
C LEU A 163 -6.31 -22.08 2.76
N LYS A 164 -6.13 -22.39 4.02
CA LYS A 164 -7.00 -23.30 4.76
C LYS A 164 -8.44 -22.78 4.81
N ARG A 165 -9.40 -23.65 4.53
CA ARG A 165 -10.85 -23.37 4.62
C ARG A 165 -11.20 -22.82 6.01
N SER A 166 -10.69 -23.42 7.07
CA SER A 166 -10.94 -23.00 8.46
C SER A 166 -10.45 -21.59 8.78
N ALA A 167 -9.40 -21.11 8.11
CA ALA A 167 -8.92 -19.75 8.27
C ALA A 167 -9.91 -18.76 7.64
N LEU A 168 -10.36 -19.01 6.42
CA LEU A 168 -11.33 -18.16 5.74
C LEU A 168 -12.69 -18.15 6.44
N GLU A 169 -13.18 -19.30 6.90
CA GLU A 169 -14.41 -19.41 7.68
C GLU A 169 -14.34 -18.60 9.00
N LYS A 170 -13.19 -18.68 9.69
CA LYS A 170 -12.94 -17.92 10.92
C LYS A 170 -12.96 -16.42 10.69
N TRP A 171 -12.37 -15.95 9.59
CA TRP A 171 -12.22 -14.53 9.28
C TRP A 171 -13.40 -13.92 8.56
N SER A 172 -14.24 -14.75 7.94
CA SER A 172 -15.43 -14.28 7.24
C SER A 172 -16.33 -13.46 8.18
N PRO A 173 -16.69 -12.23 7.81
CA PRO A 173 -17.65 -11.42 8.55
C PRO A 173 -19.08 -11.95 8.40
N VAL A 174 -19.31 -12.81 7.40
CA VAL A 174 -20.62 -13.38 7.11
C VAL A 174 -20.97 -14.45 8.14
N LYS A 175 -22.17 -14.34 8.68
CA LYS A 175 -22.73 -15.32 9.63
C LYS A 175 -24.04 -15.86 9.09
N ARG A 176 -24.26 -17.16 9.26
CA ARG A 176 -25.53 -17.80 8.94
C ARG A 176 -26.66 -17.13 9.73
N ASP A 177 -27.84 -17.05 9.14
CA ASP A 177 -29.05 -16.47 9.70
C ASP A 177 -28.96 -14.95 10.01
N LYS A 178 -27.94 -14.27 9.48
CA LYS A 178 -27.78 -12.81 9.56
C LYS A 178 -27.68 -12.21 8.17
N VAL A 179 -28.04 -10.95 8.07
CA VAL A 179 -27.85 -10.16 6.85
C VAL A 179 -26.36 -9.88 6.68
N ALA A 180 -25.84 -10.04 5.46
CA ALA A 180 -24.43 -9.82 5.16
C ALA A 180 -24.12 -8.33 4.98
N GLY A 181 -22.90 -7.92 5.36
CA GLY A 181 -22.36 -6.58 5.06
C GLY A 181 -21.47 -6.63 3.82
N GLN A 182 -21.78 -5.83 2.80
CA GLN A 182 -21.00 -5.78 1.56
C GLN A 182 -19.59 -5.22 1.84
N ARG A 183 -19.53 -4.10 2.55
CA ARG A 183 -18.26 -3.44 2.87
C ARG A 183 -17.36 -4.34 3.70
N SER A 184 -17.93 -5.06 4.65
CA SER A 184 -17.21 -6.00 5.52
C SER A 184 -16.62 -7.18 4.72
N MET A 185 -17.37 -7.70 3.73
CA MET A 185 -16.86 -8.72 2.81
C MET A 185 -15.75 -8.17 1.91
N ASP A 186 -15.95 -6.99 1.34
CA ASP A 186 -14.96 -6.32 0.50
C ASP A 186 -13.65 -6.05 1.27
N TYR A 187 -13.74 -5.65 2.54
CA TYR A 187 -12.57 -5.48 3.41
C TYR A 187 -11.76 -6.77 3.56
N LEU A 188 -12.42 -7.88 3.81
CA LEU A 188 -11.73 -9.18 3.91
C LEU A 188 -11.11 -9.58 2.57
N VAL A 189 -11.88 -9.53 1.49
CA VAL A 189 -11.44 -9.90 0.14
C VAL A 189 -10.22 -9.06 -0.28
N ASN A 190 -10.28 -7.74 -0.07
CA ASN A 190 -9.18 -6.84 -0.42
C ASN A 190 -7.89 -7.16 0.34
N LEU A 191 -7.98 -7.49 1.65
CA LEU A 191 -6.81 -7.89 2.44
C LEU A 191 -6.21 -9.22 1.97
N LEU A 192 -7.06 -10.20 1.65
CA LEU A 192 -6.61 -11.50 1.13
C LEU A 192 -5.96 -11.37 -0.26
N ASN A 193 -6.41 -10.41 -1.07
CA ASN A 193 -5.86 -10.11 -2.40
C ASN A 193 -4.55 -9.29 -2.36
N LEU A 194 -4.05 -8.91 -1.19
CA LEU A 194 -2.69 -8.39 -1.05
C LEU A 194 -1.63 -9.49 -1.23
N ASN A 195 -2.00 -10.76 -1.08
CA ASN A 195 -1.14 -11.88 -1.41
C ASN A 195 -1.01 -12.01 -2.94
N PRO A 196 0.22 -11.94 -3.52
CA PRO A 196 0.42 -11.95 -4.97
C PRO A 196 0.03 -13.27 -5.65
N ASP A 197 -0.03 -14.37 -4.90
CA ASP A 197 -0.33 -15.71 -5.40
C ASP A 197 -1.77 -16.12 -5.19
N ARG A 198 -2.62 -15.18 -4.78
CA ARG A 198 -4.02 -15.42 -4.51
C ARG A 198 -4.92 -14.34 -5.09
N HIS A 199 -6.05 -14.78 -5.59
CA HIS A 199 -7.17 -13.90 -5.91
C HIS A 199 -8.45 -14.48 -5.31
N VAL A 200 -9.10 -13.72 -4.44
CA VAL A 200 -10.37 -14.08 -3.81
C VAL A 200 -11.46 -13.18 -4.35
N SER A 201 -12.61 -13.74 -4.66
CA SER A 201 -13.85 -13.01 -4.94
C SER A 201 -14.98 -13.52 -4.06
N ALA A 202 -15.88 -12.62 -3.66
CA ALA A 202 -17.10 -12.96 -2.94
C ALA A 202 -18.29 -12.79 -3.89
N ILE A 203 -19.05 -13.87 -4.10
CA ILE A 203 -20.21 -13.91 -4.98
C ILE A 203 -21.46 -14.05 -4.10
N VAL A 204 -22.39 -13.11 -4.26
CA VAL A 204 -23.69 -13.14 -3.61
C VAL A 204 -24.69 -13.72 -4.59
N SER A 205 -25.37 -14.80 -4.22
CA SER A 205 -26.39 -15.48 -5.00
C SER A 205 -27.64 -15.78 -4.17
N ARG A 206 -28.70 -16.22 -4.82
CA ARG A 206 -29.89 -16.69 -4.12
C ARG A 206 -29.57 -17.97 -3.35
N GLY A 207 -29.97 -18.05 -2.09
CA GLY A 207 -29.84 -19.23 -1.25
C GLY A 207 -30.85 -20.33 -1.64
N GLU A 208 -30.69 -21.53 -1.11
CA GLU A 208 -31.61 -22.64 -1.30
C GLU A 208 -32.93 -22.44 -0.54
N GLU A 209 -32.83 -21.76 0.61
CA GLU A 209 -34.03 -21.42 1.39
C GLU A 209 -34.76 -20.21 0.76
N PRO A 210 -36.10 -20.18 0.80
CA PRO A 210 -36.88 -19.04 0.30
C PRO A 210 -36.45 -17.74 0.98
N ASN A 211 -36.24 -16.66 0.19
CA ASN A 211 -35.87 -15.33 0.67
C ASN A 211 -34.53 -15.27 1.41
N SER A 212 -33.59 -16.16 1.11
CA SER A 212 -32.27 -16.20 1.67
C SER A 212 -31.20 -15.95 0.61
N LEU A 213 -29.97 -15.69 1.08
CA LEU A 213 -28.76 -15.53 0.27
C LEU A 213 -27.79 -16.68 0.51
N ALA A 214 -27.04 -17.04 -0.52
CA ALA A 214 -25.80 -17.81 -0.43
C ALA A 214 -24.61 -16.92 -0.76
N ILE A 215 -23.58 -16.96 0.06
CA ILE A 215 -22.32 -16.27 -0.17
C ILE A 215 -21.27 -17.31 -0.54
N GLN A 216 -20.63 -17.15 -1.70
CA GLN A 216 -19.58 -18.03 -2.17
C GLN A 216 -18.27 -17.26 -2.28
N TYR A 217 -17.23 -17.75 -1.61
CA TYR A 217 -15.86 -17.29 -1.81
C TYR A 217 -15.18 -18.20 -2.83
N ASP A 218 -14.80 -17.61 -3.96
CA ASP A 218 -13.97 -18.27 -4.97
C ASP A 218 -12.50 -17.86 -4.73
N VAL A 219 -11.67 -18.85 -4.46
CA VAL A 219 -10.25 -18.67 -4.09
C VAL A 219 -9.40 -19.27 -5.21
N TYR A 220 -8.74 -18.41 -5.98
CA TYR A 220 -7.79 -18.78 -7.02
C TYR A 220 -6.37 -18.67 -6.46
N GLU A 221 -5.58 -19.73 -6.53
CA GLU A 221 -4.24 -19.74 -5.97
C GLU A 221 -3.21 -20.32 -6.93
N THR A 222 -2.01 -19.74 -6.86
CA THR A 222 -0.80 -20.26 -7.50
C THR A 222 0.14 -20.80 -6.44
N ARG A 223 1.24 -21.44 -6.87
CA ARG A 223 2.24 -21.98 -5.95
C ARG A 223 2.84 -20.88 -5.08
N PRO A 224 2.85 -21.01 -3.75
CA PRO A 224 3.31 -19.95 -2.84
C PRO A 224 4.84 -19.87 -2.66
N TRP A 225 5.60 -20.80 -3.21
CA TRP A 225 7.06 -20.83 -3.11
C TRP A 225 7.72 -20.09 -4.28
N HIS A 226 8.57 -19.14 -3.94
CA HIS A 226 9.38 -18.34 -4.86
C HIS A 226 10.83 -18.38 -4.42
N PHE A 227 11.70 -18.67 -5.36
CA PHE A 227 13.15 -18.64 -5.16
C PHE A 227 13.73 -17.64 -6.16
N PHE A 228 14.79 -16.97 -5.76
CA PHE A 228 15.53 -16.13 -6.67
C PHE A 228 17.03 -16.16 -6.39
N ALA A 229 17.80 -15.96 -7.44
CA ALA A 229 19.22 -15.67 -7.41
C ALA A 229 19.45 -14.36 -8.15
N GLN A 230 20.13 -13.42 -7.53
CA GLN A 230 20.45 -12.13 -8.10
C GLN A 230 21.95 -11.90 -7.99
N VAL A 231 22.52 -11.21 -8.97
CA VAL A 231 23.86 -10.65 -8.89
C VAL A 231 23.81 -9.20 -9.36
N ASP A 232 24.48 -8.33 -8.66
CA ASP A 232 24.66 -6.94 -9.05
C ASP A 232 26.04 -6.42 -8.64
N ASN A 233 26.46 -5.29 -9.23
CA ASN A 233 27.72 -4.64 -8.90
C ASN A 233 27.54 -3.48 -7.89
N SER A 234 26.75 -3.71 -6.85
CA SER A 234 26.54 -2.77 -5.74
C SER A 234 27.53 -2.93 -4.59
N GLY A 235 28.59 -3.69 -4.80
CA GLY A 235 29.69 -3.81 -3.85
C GLY A 235 30.65 -2.62 -3.87
N THR A 236 31.65 -2.65 -2.99
CA THR A 236 32.76 -1.68 -2.94
C THR A 236 33.82 -1.98 -3.99
N ASN A 237 34.81 -1.10 -4.19
CA ASN A 237 35.78 -1.19 -5.29
C ASN A 237 36.55 -2.51 -5.36
N ASP A 238 36.88 -3.10 -4.22
CA ASP A 238 37.62 -4.37 -4.17
C ASP A 238 36.70 -5.59 -4.26
N ARG A 239 35.37 -5.40 -4.12
CA ARG A 239 34.34 -6.44 -4.05
C ARG A 239 33.09 -5.99 -4.75
N GLU A 240 33.18 -5.68 -6.05
CA GLU A 240 32.11 -5.04 -6.82
C GLU A 240 30.83 -5.89 -6.89
N TRP A 241 30.95 -7.22 -6.99
CA TRP A 241 29.82 -8.09 -7.24
C TRP A 241 29.23 -8.66 -5.96
N ALA A 242 27.91 -8.51 -5.80
CA ALA A 242 27.15 -8.94 -4.65
C ALA A 242 26.07 -9.98 -5.03
N PRO A 243 26.38 -11.28 -5.04
CA PRO A 243 25.41 -12.34 -5.22
C PRO A 243 24.43 -12.38 -4.03
N LYS A 244 23.13 -12.59 -4.35
CA LYS A 244 22.04 -12.68 -3.39
C LYS A 244 21.16 -13.87 -3.73
N PHE A 245 20.76 -14.63 -2.72
CA PHE A 245 19.81 -15.72 -2.83
C PHE A 245 18.63 -15.44 -1.90
N GLY A 246 17.44 -15.72 -2.37
CA GLY A 246 16.25 -15.55 -1.55
C GLY A 246 15.22 -16.62 -1.76
N VAL A 247 14.49 -16.88 -0.68
CA VAL A 247 13.30 -17.72 -0.66
C VAL A 247 12.16 -16.96 -0.02
N ILE A 248 11.01 -17.00 -0.66
CA ILE A 248 9.77 -16.42 -0.17
C ILE A 248 8.70 -17.50 -0.24
N ASN A 249 7.95 -17.67 0.83
CA ASN A 249 6.71 -18.41 0.81
C ASN A 249 5.58 -17.47 1.26
N THR A 250 4.56 -17.33 0.44
CA THR A 250 3.47 -16.38 0.67
C THR A 250 2.28 -16.95 1.44
N ASN A 251 2.37 -18.24 1.84
CA ASN A 251 1.34 -18.92 2.63
C ASN A 251 1.88 -20.25 3.22
N LEU A 252 2.89 -20.15 4.08
CA LEU A 252 3.67 -21.29 4.59
C LEU A 252 2.84 -22.29 5.40
N THR A 253 1.98 -21.78 6.29
CA THR A 253 1.14 -22.63 7.16
C THR A 253 -0.31 -22.74 6.69
N GLY A 254 -0.67 -22.07 5.63
CA GLY A 254 -2.05 -22.03 5.12
C GLY A 254 -2.95 -21.03 5.85
N THR A 255 -2.39 -20.08 6.55
CA THR A 255 -3.11 -19.04 7.28
C THR A 255 -2.76 -17.62 6.82
N ASP A 256 -2.48 -17.45 5.52
CA ASP A 256 -2.09 -16.16 4.92
C ASP A 256 -0.83 -15.56 5.56
N ASP A 257 0.08 -16.40 5.96
CA ASP A 257 1.37 -16.05 6.53
C ASP A 257 2.45 -15.99 5.45
N ARG A 258 3.50 -15.21 5.70
CA ARG A 258 4.60 -15.04 4.73
C ARG A 258 5.94 -15.26 5.42
N PHE A 259 6.72 -16.19 4.87
CA PHE A 259 8.10 -16.40 5.24
C PHE A 259 9.02 -15.81 4.19
N THR A 260 10.11 -15.15 4.61
CA THR A 260 11.15 -14.63 3.72
C THR A 260 12.51 -14.93 4.34
N ALA A 261 13.44 -15.45 3.54
CA ALA A 261 14.84 -15.55 3.92
C ALA A 261 15.73 -15.08 2.77
N LEU A 262 16.77 -14.33 3.11
CA LEU A 262 17.75 -13.77 2.18
C LEU A 262 19.16 -14.10 2.66
N TYR A 263 20.04 -14.40 1.70
CA TYR A 263 21.47 -14.54 1.92
C TYR A 263 22.21 -13.74 0.85
N GLN A 264 23.12 -12.89 1.27
CA GLN A 264 23.98 -12.09 0.39
C GLN A 264 25.41 -12.28 0.82
N PHE A 265 26.32 -12.28 -0.14
CA PHE A 265 27.77 -12.32 0.11
C PHE A 265 28.52 -11.53 -0.96
N SER A 266 29.81 -11.28 -0.74
CA SER A 266 30.69 -10.70 -1.74
C SER A 266 31.34 -11.81 -2.58
N ALA A 267 31.42 -11.63 -3.88
CA ALA A 267 32.11 -12.54 -4.78
C ALA A 267 33.62 -12.24 -4.79
N ASP A 268 34.27 -12.41 -3.69
CA ASP A 268 35.72 -12.37 -3.56
C ASP A 268 36.35 -13.77 -3.54
N SER A 269 37.67 -13.84 -3.45
CA SER A 269 38.41 -15.11 -3.53
C SER A 269 38.17 -16.04 -2.33
N ASN A 270 37.69 -15.54 -1.21
CA ASN A 270 37.62 -16.28 0.05
C ASN A 270 36.19 -16.68 0.45
N PHE A 271 35.15 -16.01 -0.06
CA PHE A 271 33.73 -16.20 0.28
C PHE A 271 33.38 -16.14 1.80
N ASP A 272 34.36 -15.90 2.65
CA ASP A 272 34.26 -15.98 4.12
C ASP A 272 33.97 -14.62 4.76
N ASP A 273 34.36 -13.55 4.07
CA ASP A 273 34.21 -12.18 4.54
C ASP A 273 33.04 -11.48 3.82
N ASN A 274 32.30 -10.60 4.49
CA ASN A 274 31.20 -9.82 3.93
C ASN A 274 29.97 -10.63 3.47
N TYR A 275 29.30 -11.24 4.41
CA TYR A 275 28.02 -11.86 4.15
C TYR A 275 26.92 -11.25 5.02
N SER A 276 25.69 -11.37 4.57
CA SER A 276 24.50 -11.05 5.37
C SER A 276 23.42 -12.10 5.22
N VAL A 277 22.76 -12.37 6.32
CA VAL A 277 21.60 -13.26 6.41
C VAL A 277 20.44 -12.48 7.01
N PHE A 278 19.28 -12.61 6.40
CA PHE A 278 18.04 -12.01 6.88
C PHE A 278 16.92 -13.04 6.84
N GLY A 279 16.08 -13.04 7.88
CA GLY A 279 14.85 -13.83 7.94
C GLY A 279 13.70 -13.02 8.49
N SER A 280 12.49 -13.26 7.97
CA SER A 280 11.28 -12.68 8.53
C SER A 280 10.08 -13.61 8.38
N TYR A 281 9.16 -13.51 9.33
CA TYR A 281 7.90 -14.24 9.30
C TYR A 281 6.75 -13.29 9.69
N ASP A 282 5.86 -13.04 8.72
CA ASP A 282 4.68 -12.19 8.86
C ASP A 282 3.44 -13.07 8.89
N PHE A 283 2.60 -12.91 9.91
CA PHE A 283 1.40 -13.73 10.07
C PHE A 283 0.23 -12.94 10.66
N PRO A 284 -1.02 -13.29 10.32
CA PRO A 284 -2.21 -12.70 10.93
C PRO A 284 -2.39 -13.16 12.37
N VAL A 285 -2.64 -12.23 13.29
CA VAL A 285 -2.84 -12.53 14.73
C VAL A 285 -4.28 -12.99 15.00
N THR A 286 -5.24 -12.13 14.66
CA THR A 286 -6.68 -12.44 14.80
C THR A 286 -7.38 -12.59 13.46
N GLY A 287 -6.74 -12.16 12.39
CA GLY A 287 -7.20 -12.15 11.02
C GLY A 287 -6.30 -11.25 10.17
N PRO A 288 -6.52 -11.16 8.87
CA PRO A 288 -5.61 -10.46 7.95
C PRO A 288 -5.49 -8.95 8.22
N ARG A 289 -6.39 -8.36 9.03
CA ARG A 289 -6.38 -6.95 9.41
C ARG A 289 -5.29 -6.60 10.43
N LEU A 290 -4.96 -7.54 11.35
CA LEU A 290 -3.91 -7.37 12.35
C LEU A 290 -2.82 -8.41 12.12
N ARG A 291 -1.63 -7.97 11.74
CA ARG A 291 -0.50 -8.83 11.39
C ARG A 291 0.69 -8.54 12.28
N LEU A 292 1.43 -9.57 12.63
CA LEU A 292 2.70 -9.48 13.31
C LEU A 292 3.80 -9.99 12.38
N ASN A 293 4.82 -9.17 12.17
CA ASN A 293 6.05 -9.57 11.50
C ASN A 293 7.16 -9.67 12.53
N VAL A 294 7.79 -10.82 12.63
CA VAL A 294 9.02 -11.01 13.40
C VAL A 294 10.18 -11.18 12.42
N PHE A 295 11.29 -10.55 12.72
CA PHE A 295 12.44 -10.55 11.82
C PHE A 295 13.76 -10.58 12.57
N GLY A 296 14.81 -10.99 11.88
CA GLY A 296 16.16 -10.93 12.39
C GLY A 296 17.17 -11.08 11.27
N GLY A 297 18.37 -10.62 11.53
CA GLY A 297 19.47 -10.72 10.59
C GLY A 297 20.82 -10.56 11.27
N TYR A 298 21.83 -10.97 10.51
CA TYR A 298 23.24 -10.83 10.87
C TYR A 298 24.00 -10.41 9.62
N SER A 299 24.94 -9.51 9.77
CA SER A 299 25.86 -9.11 8.70
C SER A 299 27.28 -9.04 9.23
N GLU A 300 28.21 -9.49 8.44
CA GLU A 300 29.65 -9.31 8.62
C GLU A 300 30.18 -8.49 7.46
N PHE A 301 31.04 -7.52 7.75
CA PHE A 301 31.59 -6.64 6.74
C PHE A 301 33.04 -6.30 7.04
N ASP A 302 33.79 -6.17 5.96
CA ASP A 302 35.14 -5.68 5.95
C ASP A 302 35.19 -4.51 4.95
N ILE A 303 35.51 -3.32 5.40
CA ILE A 303 35.53 -2.11 4.58
C ILE A 303 36.94 -1.59 4.55
N ASP A 304 37.57 -1.63 3.37
CA ASP A 304 38.81 -0.94 3.05
C ASP A 304 38.49 0.42 2.39
N PRO A 305 38.62 1.56 3.11
CA PRO A 305 38.37 2.86 2.51
C PRO A 305 39.49 3.20 1.51
N GLU A 306 39.19 3.43 0.24
CA GLU A 306 40.17 3.80 -0.77
C GLU A 306 41.10 4.93 -0.30
N GLY A 307 42.39 4.61 -0.17
CA GLY A 307 43.45 5.55 0.21
C GLY A 307 43.48 5.90 1.68
N GLY A 308 42.76 5.17 2.53
CA GLY A 308 42.89 5.27 3.99
C GLY A 308 43.90 4.28 4.55
N PRO A 309 44.60 4.65 5.64
CA PRO A 309 45.53 3.73 6.29
C PRO A 309 44.88 2.71 7.23
N ILE A 310 43.54 2.65 7.29
CA ILE A 310 42.79 1.90 8.29
C ILE A 310 41.59 1.19 7.64
N ASP A 311 41.60 -0.14 7.70
CA ASP A 311 40.46 -0.98 7.34
C ASP A 311 39.51 -1.09 8.54
N PHE A 312 38.23 -1.26 8.27
CA PHE A 312 37.22 -1.46 9.29
C PHE A 312 36.59 -2.83 9.11
N ILE A 313 36.82 -3.71 10.07
CA ILE A 313 36.16 -5.01 10.13
C ILE A 313 35.01 -4.92 11.15
N GLY A 314 33.83 -5.39 10.78
CA GLY A 314 32.69 -5.30 11.67
C GLY A 314 31.65 -6.38 11.47
N ASN A 315 30.82 -6.54 12.47
CA ASN A 315 29.62 -7.35 12.37
C ASN A 315 28.43 -6.62 13.01
N GLY A 316 27.24 -6.99 12.58
CA GLY A 316 26.01 -6.46 13.14
C GLY A 316 24.92 -7.52 13.19
N SER A 317 24.19 -7.53 14.28
CA SER A 317 22.99 -8.35 14.42
C SER A 317 21.78 -7.48 14.76
N PHE A 318 20.62 -7.89 14.31
CA PHE A 318 19.38 -7.23 14.67
C PHE A 318 18.23 -8.22 14.71
N TYR A 319 17.28 -7.99 15.59
CA TYR A 319 16.02 -8.71 15.60
C TYR A 319 14.91 -7.84 16.17
N GLY A 320 13.68 -8.15 15.81
CA GLY A 320 12.57 -7.33 16.24
C GLY A 320 11.22 -7.85 15.79
N ALA A 321 10.22 -7.05 16.09
CA ALA A 321 8.85 -7.32 15.71
C ALA A 321 8.14 -6.03 15.28
N VAL A 322 7.27 -6.15 14.28
CA VAL A 322 6.38 -5.07 13.81
C VAL A 322 4.95 -5.56 13.84
N LEU A 323 4.12 -4.91 14.64
CA LEU A 323 2.68 -5.07 14.61
C LEU A 323 2.09 -4.09 13.59
N ARG A 324 1.27 -4.59 12.66
CA ARG A 324 0.61 -3.81 11.62
C ARG A 324 -0.90 -3.98 11.71
N TYR A 325 -1.62 -2.88 11.75
CA TYR A 325 -3.08 -2.84 11.76
C TYR A 325 -3.61 -2.02 10.59
N ASN A 326 -4.44 -2.63 9.75
CA ASN A 326 -5.10 -1.91 8.65
C ASN A 326 -6.24 -1.05 9.20
N ILE A 327 -6.06 0.28 9.13
CA ILE A 327 -7.02 1.26 9.66
C ILE A 327 -8.16 1.45 8.67
N LEU A 328 -7.83 1.68 7.40
CA LEU A 328 -8.76 2.13 6.37
C LEU A 328 -8.48 1.49 5.02
N GLN A 329 -9.55 1.13 4.34
CA GLN A 329 -9.55 0.77 2.92
C GLN A 329 -10.63 1.61 2.23
N GLN A 330 -10.23 2.42 1.26
CA GLN A 330 -11.17 3.24 0.50
C GLN A 330 -10.67 3.48 -0.91
N ARG A 331 -11.47 3.15 -1.93
CA ARG A 331 -11.16 3.38 -3.35
C ARG A 331 -9.78 2.85 -3.77
N GLY A 332 -9.43 1.65 -3.28
CA GLY A 332 -8.13 1.01 -3.54
C GLY A 332 -6.96 1.53 -2.72
N TRP A 333 -7.15 2.54 -1.87
CA TRP A 333 -6.18 2.97 -0.87
C TRP A 333 -6.26 2.13 0.38
N PHE A 334 -5.09 1.74 0.89
CA PHE A 334 -4.92 1.07 2.18
C PHE A 334 -4.08 1.97 3.08
N LEU A 335 -4.54 2.17 4.30
CA LEU A 335 -3.80 2.87 5.35
C LEU A 335 -3.58 1.93 6.52
N ASP A 336 -2.32 1.65 6.83
CA ASP A 336 -1.93 0.83 7.96
C ASP A 336 -1.22 1.67 9.01
N ALA A 337 -1.51 1.42 10.29
CA ALA A 337 -0.66 1.85 11.40
C ALA A 337 0.32 0.73 11.75
N THR A 338 1.52 1.11 12.16
CA THR A 338 2.55 0.18 12.62
C THR A 338 3.11 0.58 13.97
N GLY A 339 3.45 -0.43 14.77
CA GLY A 339 4.24 -0.28 16.00
C GLY A 339 5.37 -1.29 15.96
N SER A 340 6.58 -0.90 16.31
CA SER A 340 7.78 -1.75 16.22
C SER A 340 8.59 -1.72 17.51
N LEU A 341 9.27 -2.84 17.75
CA LEU A 341 10.31 -2.99 18.75
C LEU A 341 11.47 -3.74 18.09
N SER A 342 12.69 -3.27 18.27
CA SER A 342 13.89 -3.96 17.78
C SER A 342 15.06 -3.82 18.73
N HIS A 343 15.93 -4.81 18.66
CA HIS A 343 17.27 -4.81 19.26
C HIS A 343 18.28 -4.88 18.14
N GLU A 344 19.30 -4.04 18.22
CA GLU A 344 20.38 -3.95 17.24
C GLU A 344 21.73 -3.90 17.96
N GLU A 345 22.68 -4.67 17.48
CA GLU A 345 24.05 -4.70 17.96
C GLU A 345 25.00 -4.46 16.79
N SER A 346 25.95 -3.57 16.92
CA SER A 346 26.95 -3.25 15.89
C SER A 346 28.33 -3.19 16.52
N LYS A 347 29.24 -4.03 16.03
CA LYS A 347 30.64 -4.08 16.45
C LYS A 347 31.52 -3.65 15.28
N ILE A 348 32.36 -2.67 15.51
CA ILE A 348 33.32 -2.17 14.51
C ILE A 348 34.71 -2.17 15.14
N THR A 349 35.64 -2.84 14.48
CA THR A 349 37.02 -2.95 14.94
C THR A 349 37.96 -2.44 13.82
N PRO A 350 38.63 -1.28 13.96
CA PRO A 350 39.63 -0.84 13.02
C PRO A 350 40.84 -1.77 13.02
N SER A 351 41.41 -2.04 11.86
CA SER A 351 42.61 -2.89 11.73
C SER A 351 43.85 -2.29 12.40
N LEU A 352 43.96 -0.95 12.40
CA LEU A 352 44.99 -0.21 13.13
C LEU A 352 44.43 0.29 14.45
N PHE A 353 45.12 -0.07 15.55
CA PHE A 353 44.78 0.33 16.92
C PHE A 353 43.40 -0.11 17.41
N PRO A 354 43.04 -1.40 17.30
CA PRO A 354 41.72 -1.90 17.67
C PRO A 354 41.36 -1.59 19.13
N GLN A 355 42.34 -1.52 20.02
CA GLN A 355 42.13 -1.24 21.44
C GLN A 355 41.69 0.21 21.74
N PHE A 356 41.83 1.13 20.79
CA PHE A 356 41.47 2.55 20.97
C PHE A 356 40.21 2.97 20.21
N PHE A 357 39.86 2.25 19.15
CA PHE A 357 38.76 2.64 18.23
C PHE A 357 37.72 1.57 18.03
N ALA A 358 37.83 0.40 18.70
CA ALA A 358 36.79 -0.61 18.65
C ALA A 358 35.53 -0.09 19.32
N SER A 359 34.39 -0.29 18.68
CA SER A 359 33.08 0.05 19.22
C SER A 359 32.17 -1.19 19.25
N ASP A 360 31.43 -1.33 20.33
CA ASP A 360 30.40 -2.35 20.51
C ASP A 360 29.13 -1.64 21.02
N VAL A 361 28.22 -1.28 20.14
CA VAL A 361 27.04 -0.50 20.48
C VAL A 361 25.79 -1.36 20.34
N LYS A 362 25.01 -1.41 21.42
CA LYS A 362 23.68 -2.04 21.47
C LYS A 362 22.61 -0.98 21.56
N MET A 363 21.54 -1.16 20.82
CA MET A 363 20.42 -0.22 20.78
C MET A 363 19.10 -0.98 20.90
N ASN A 364 18.21 -0.48 21.73
CA ASN A 364 16.82 -0.93 21.80
C ASN A 364 15.94 0.17 21.25
N LEU A 365 15.26 -0.11 20.16
CA LEU A 365 14.44 0.89 19.47
C LEU A 365 12.97 0.54 19.58
N TRP A 366 12.15 1.55 19.84
CA TRP A 366 10.72 1.46 19.58
C TRP A 366 10.36 2.38 18.43
N GLY A 367 9.27 2.10 17.74
CA GLY A 367 8.83 2.95 16.65
C GLY A 367 7.34 2.87 16.41
N VAL A 368 6.81 3.93 15.81
CA VAL A 368 5.45 4.01 15.29
C VAL A 368 5.48 4.53 13.87
N GLY A 369 4.53 4.09 13.06
CA GLY A 369 4.50 4.50 11.67
C GLY A 369 3.13 4.38 11.02
N ALA A 370 3.06 4.88 9.81
CA ALA A 370 1.91 4.77 8.93
C ALA A 370 2.34 4.38 7.52
N ASN A 371 1.67 3.39 6.94
CA ASN A 371 1.88 2.97 5.56
C ASN A 371 0.63 3.27 4.76
N LEU A 372 0.76 4.07 3.73
CA LEU A 372 -0.29 4.36 2.77
C LEU A 372 0.10 3.74 1.43
N HIS A 373 -0.74 2.86 0.89
CA HIS A 373 -0.47 2.29 -0.43
C HIS A 373 -1.74 2.13 -1.27
N ARG A 374 -1.54 2.18 -2.56
CA ARG A 374 -2.55 1.93 -3.59
C ARG A 374 -1.89 1.29 -4.80
N ARG A 375 -2.57 0.35 -5.39
CA ARG A 375 -2.18 -0.23 -6.68
C ARG A 375 -3.42 -0.36 -7.54
N ASP A 376 -3.35 0.15 -8.75
CA ASP A 376 -4.34 -0.05 -9.81
C ASP A 376 -3.66 -0.49 -11.10
N ASP A 377 -4.41 -0.63 -12.18
CA ASP A 377 -3.90 -1.13 -13.47
C ASP A 377 -2.84 -0.23 -14.12
N THR A 378 -2.86 1.06 -13.79
CA THR A 378 -2.01 2.08 -14.42
C THR A 378 -1.03 2.72 -13.47
N SER A 379 -1.25 2.60 -12.17
CA SER A 379 -0.42 3.27 -11.16
C SER A 379 -0.17 2.40 -9.93
N SER A 380 0.95 2.66 -9.27
CA SER A 380 1.28 2.12 -7.96
C SER A 380 1.89 3.21 -7.10
N THR A 381 1.37 3.40 -5.90
CA THR A 381 1.86 4.38 -4.93
C THR A 381 2.06 3.69 -3.59
N ALA A 382 3.19 3.94 -2.95
CA ALA A 382 3.45 3.53 -1.58
C ALA A 382 4.17 4.66 -0.84
N MET A 383 3.71 4.97 0.36
CA MET A 383 4.31 5.97 1.25
C MET A 383 4.40 5.38 2.65
N THR A 384 5.54 5.57 3.29
CA THR A 384 5.78 5.13 4.67
C THR A 384 6.32 6.30 5.46
N LEU A 385 5.62 6.66 6.51
CA LEU A 385 6.09 7.56 7.56
C LEU A 385 6.47 6.71 8.77
N ASN A 386 7.64 6.91 9.31
CA ASN A 386 8.12 6.19 10.49
C ASN A 386 8.83 7.13 11.46
N TYR A 387 8.53 6.98 12.73
CA TYR A 387 9.27 7.56 13.86
C TYR A 387 9.85 6.42 14.66
N SER A 388 11.12 6.51 15.00
CA SER A 388 11.80 5.55 15.88
C SER A 388 12.69 6.28 16.88
N GLU A 389 12.84 5.71 18.07
CA GLU A 389 13.61 6.27 19.18
C GLU A 389 14.38 5.15 19.88
N ASN A 390 15.62 5.44 20.23
CA ASN A 390 16.41 4.57 21.08
C ASN A 390 16.04 4.80 22.55
N PHE A 391 15.67 3.75 23.26
CA PHE A 391 15.24 3.82 24.65
C PHE A 391 16.13 3.01 25.61
N GLY A 392 17.22 2.42 25.09
CA GLY A 392 18.13 1.63 25.91
C GLY A 392 19.17 0.88 25.09
N GLY A 393 19.93 0.04 25.75
CA GLY A 393 21.06 -0.68 25.17
C GLY A 393 22.34 -0.27 25.90
N SER A 394 23.37 0.06 25.13
CA SER A 394 24.64 0.56 25.64
C SER A 394 24.54 1.89 26.38
N ASP A 395 25.47 2.16 27.27
CA ASP A 395 25.60 3.45 27.92
C ASP A 395 26.20 4.53 26.98
N GLN A 396 26.10 5.81 27.37
CA GLN A 396 26.58 6.93 26.55
C GLN A 396 28.06 6.83 26.17
N ASP A 397 28.88 6.26 27.05
CA ASP A 397 30.33 6.14 26.87
C ASP A 397 30.68 5.23 25.67
N GLU A 398 29.84 4.24 25.34
CA GLU A 398 30.02 3.39 24.16
C GLU A 398 29.62 4.11 22.86
N PHE A 399 28.70 5.06 22.93
CA PHE A 399 28.38 5.96 21.82
C PHE A 399 29.44 7.00 21.64
N TRP A 400 29.78 7.71 22.71
CA TRP A 400 30.87 8.67 22.78
C TRP A 400 31.17 9.08 24.23
N ASP A 401 32.45 8.89 24.67
CA ASP A 401 32.98 9.41 25.92
C ASP A 401 33.86 10.65 25.66
N SER A 402 33.38 11.80 26.09
CA SER A 402 34.11 13.06 25.95
C SER A 402 35.33 13.20 26.87
N ALA A 403 35.43 12.37 27.93
CA ALA A 403 36.55 12.40 28.85
C ALA A 403 37.76 11.62 28.33
N THR A 404 37.51 10.48 27.68
CA THR A 404 38.53 9.61 27.10
C THR A 404 38.72 9.80 25.60
N PHE A 405 37.78 10.50 24.92
CA PHE A 405 37.73 10.65 23.46
C PHE A 405 37.61 9.31 22.74
N THR A 406 36.83 8.39 23.29
CA THR A 406 36.56 7.05 22.74
C THR A 406 35.08 6.86 22.49
N GLY A 407 34.71 5.81 21.75
CA GLY A 407 33.32 5.44 21.43
C GLY A 407 33.11 5.21 19.94
N ALA A 408 31.89 4.89 19.56
CA ALA A 408 31.52 4.52 18.19
C ALA A 408 31.72 5.68 17.19
N ARG A 409 31.42 6.92 17.60
CA ARG A 409 31.60 8.11 16.77
C ARG A 409 31.67 9.36 17.64
N THR A 410 32.61 10.26 17.34
CA THR A 410 32.77 11.54 18.04
C THR A 410 31.45 12.29 18.17
N ASN A 411 31.08 12.65 19.38
CA ASN A 411 29.85 13.36 19.73
C ASN A 411 28.54 12.64 19.33
N ALA A 412 28.54 11.31 19.18
CA ALA A 412 27.32 10.56 19.00
C ALA A 412 26.52 10.48 20.30
N GLU A 413 25.23 10.63 20.19
CA GLU A 413 24.30 10.61 21.33
C GLU A 413 23.53 9.29 21.38
N ARG A 414 23.38 8.75 22.62
CA ARG A 414 22.59 7.55 22.87
C ARG A 414 21.10 7.81 22.69
N ASP A 415 20.63 8.93 23.22
CA ASP A 415 19.22 9.30 23.26
C ASP A 415 18.85 10.05 21.98
N PHE A 416 18.66 9.31 20.90
CA PHE A 416 18.28 9.85 19.60
C PHE A 416 16.92 9.35 19.13
N SER A 417 16.27 10.14 18.31
CA SER A 417 15.11 9.71 17.52
C SER A 417 15.30 10.03 16.05
N ILE A 418 14.62 9.26 15.20
CA ILE A 418 14.67 9.41 13.74
C ILE A 418 13.25 9.45 13.21
N ILE A 419 12.92 10.51 12.48
CA ILE A 419 11.72 10.54 11.63
C ILE A 419 12.12 10.30 10.18
N SER A 420 11.39 9.45 9.48
CA SER A 420 11.64 9.19 8.07
C SER A 420 10.35 9.12 7.27
N LEU A 421 10.40 9.67 6.07
CA LEU A 421 9.34 9.57 5.07
C LEU A 421 9.92 8.98 3.80
N THR A 422 9.36 7.87 3.35
CA THR A 422 9.71 7.23 2.08
C THR A 422 8.49 7.18 1.19
N GLY A 423 8.64 7.57 -0.08
CA GLY A 423 7.57 7.53 -1.07
C GLY A 423 8.06 6.92 -2.37
N ASN A 424 7.22 6.07 -2.96
CA ASN A 424 7.43 5.49 -4.28
C ASN A 424 6.15 5.66 -5.09
N HIS A 425 6.27 6.13 -6.30
CA HIS A 425 5.16 6.25 -7.23
C HIS A 425 5.58 5.80 -8.63
N SER A 426 4.74 5.00 -9.28
CA SER A 426 4.92 4.64 -10.68
C SER A 426 3.60 4.82 -11.41
N GLN A 427 3.66 5.39 -12.61
CA GLN A 427 2.50 5.70 -13.43
C GLN A 427 2.79 5.35 -14.88
N TYR A 428 1.90 4.58 -15.51
CA TYR A 428 1.85 4.47 -16.98
C TYR A 428 1.21 5.73 -17.55
N LEU A 429 1.86 6.32 -18.55
CA LEU A 429 1.43 7.59 -19.16
C LEU A 429 0.47 7.38 -20.34
N ASP A 430 0.39 6.15 -20.84
CA ASP A 430 -0.43 5.74 -21.97
C ASP A 430 -1.26 4.49 -21.63
N ARG A 431 -2.31 4.25 -22.42
CA ARG A 431 -3.23 3.09 -22.22
C ARG A 431 -2.57 1.77 -22.57
N GLU A 432 -1.67 1.76 -23.53
CA GLU A 432 -0.91 0.62 -24.01
C GLU A 432 0.18 0.19 -23.02
N LYS A 433 0.41 1.00 -21.98
CA LYS A 433 1.42 0.76 -20.93
C LYS A 433 2.86 0.67 -21.47
N VAL A 434 3.14 1.41 -22.54
CA VAL A 434 4.46 1.53 -23.17
C VAL A 434 5.36 2.47 -22.38
N GLN A 435 4.80 3.61 -21.95
CA GLN A 435 5.53 4.67 -21.27
C GLN A 435 5.27 4.62 -19.77
N GLN A 436 6.31 4.61 -18.97
CA GLN A 436 6.19 4.60 -17.51
C GLN A 436 7.08 5.67 -16.87
N LEU A 437 6.50 6.45 -15.98
CA LEU A 437 7.23 7.36 -15.10
C LEU A 437 7.30 6.74 -13.70
N ARG A 438 8.50 6.72 -13.12
CA ARG A 438 8.73 6.29 -11.73
C ARG A 438 9.37 7.40 -10.95
N GLY A 439 8.93 7.60 -9.73
CA GLY A 439 9.51 8.54 -8.77
C GLY A 439 9.73 7.86 -7.43
N THR A 440 10.88 8.13 -6.83
CA THR A 440 11.17 7.73 -5.44
C THR A 440 11.67 8.93 -4.67
N ALA A 441 11.29 9.03 -3.40
CA ALA A 441 11.80 10.05 -2.49
C ALA A 441 11.97 9.46 -1.11
N LYS A 442 13.04 9.82 -0.43
CA LYS A 442 13.30 9.46 0.97
C LYS A 442 13.82 10.68 1.70
N TRP A 443 13.23 10.99 2.84
CA TRP A 443 13.67 12.02 3.78
C TRP A 443 13.91 11.39 5.13
N ILE A 444 15.05 11.71 5.74
CA ILE A 444 15.47 11.20 7.05
C ILE A 444 15.97 12.37 7.87
N GLU A 445 15.39 12.54 9.04
CA GLU A 445 15.78 13.60 9.98
C GLU A 445 15.95 13.01 11.38
N PRO A 446 17.18 12.83 11.83
CA PRO A 446 17.47 12.49 13.23
C PRO A 446 17.43 13.73 14.11
N THR A 447 17.19 13.54 15.41
CA THR A 447 17.31 14.62 16.41
C THR A 447 18.77 14.91 16.74
N GLU A 448 19.57 13.86 16.87
CA GLU A 448 20.94 13.91 17.34
C GLU A 448 21.93 13.33 16.33
N ARG A 449 23.21 13.44 16.62
CA ARG A 449 24.28 12.81 15.87
C ARG A 449 24.27 11.31 16.09
N LEU A 450 24.21 10.54 15.00
CA LEU A 450 24.03 9.09 15.04
C LEU A 450 25.34 8.32 15.05
N VAL A 451 25.30 7.11 15.57
CA VAL A 451 26.37 6.10 15.37
C VAL A 451 26.36 5.56 13.93
N PRO A 452 27.47 5.02 13.42
CA PRO A 452 27.58 4.53 12.04
C PRO A 452 26.47 3.57 11.62
N ALA A 453 26.05 2.66 12.51
CA ALA A 453 24.99 1.69 12.26
C ALA A 453 23.60 2.31 11.95
N LYS A 454 23.37 3.57 12.32
CA LYS A 454 22.11 4.30 12.10
C LYS A 454 22.20 5.37 11.01
N MET A 455 23.38 5.60 10.47
CA MET A 455 23.59 6.57 9.39
C MET A 455 23.01 6.06 8.07
N THR A 456 22.78 6.97 7.17
CA THR A 456 22.24 6.68 5.81
C THR A 456 23.33 6.91 4.78
N SER A 457 23.50 5.95 3.88
CA SER A 457 24.41 6.05 2.74
C SER A 457 23.76 6.78 1.56
N PHE A 458 24.60 7.57 0.86
CA PHE A 458 24.28 8.31 -0.35
C PHE A 458 25.31 7.95 -1.41
N GLY A 459 24.85 7.61 -2.60
CA GLY A 459 25.66 7.09 -3.70
C GLY A 459 25.40 5.61 -3.96
N GLY A 460 25.67 5.18 -5.18
CA GLY A 460 25.54 3.81 -5.61
C GLY A 460 24.26 3.46 -6.40
N MET A 461 24.20 2.22 -6.83
CA MET A 461 23.19 1.70 -7.75
C MET A 461 21.76 1.89 -7.26
N TYR A 462 21.52 1.78 -5.96
CA TYR A 462 20.19 1.81 -5.35
C TYR A 462 19.82 3.15 -4.72
N SER A 463 20.68 4.17 -4.84
CA SER A 463 20.40 5.51 -4.30
C SER A 463 20.63 6.62 -5.33
N ILE A 464 21.89 7.06 -5.55
CA ILE A 464 22.25 8.09 -6.52
C ILE A 464 23.23 7.47 -7.51
N ARG A 465 22.72 7.01 -8.63
CA ARG A 465 23.49 6.30 -9.66
C ARG A 465 24.55 7.20 -10.26
N GLY A 466 25.71 6.64 -10.60
CA GLY A 466 26.85 7.36 -11.14
C GLY A 466 27.88 7.82 -10.10
N TYR A 467 27.55 7.70 -8.81
CA TYR A 467 28.49 7.81 -7.70
C TYR A 467 28.89 6.42 -7.19
N ASP A 468 30.01 6.33 -6.49
CA ASP A 468 30.46 5.09 -5.89
C ASP A 468 29.49 4.62 -4.79
N GLU A 469 29.50 3.32 -4.49
CA GLU A 469 28.71 2.79 -3.39
C GLU A 469 29.20 3.41 -2.07
N TYR A 470 28.26 3.75 -1.20
CA TYR A 470 28.56 4.42 0.07
C TYR A 470 29.38 5.71 -0.06
N GLU A 471 29.29 6.41 -1.19
CA GLU A 471 30.07 7.65 -1.49
C GLU A 471 30.10 8.63 -0.32
N ILE A 472 28.96 8.82 0.36
CA ILE A 472 28.83 9.61 1.57
C ILE A 472 27.88 8.91 2.53
N VAL A 473 28.31 8.80 3.79
CA VAL A 473 27.48 8.31 4.89
C VAL A 473 27.17 9.49 5.81
N ALA A 474 25.90 9.74 6.12
CA ALA A 474 25.45 10.91 6.88
C ALA A 474 24.32 10.55 7.85
N ASP A 475 24.07 11.39 8.84
CA ASP A 475 23.02 11.17 9.83
C ASP A 475 21.61 11.15 9.21
N GLY A 476 21.41 11.93 8.17
CA GLY A 476 20.16 12.00 7.44
C GLY A 476 20.27 12.82 6.17
N GLY A 477 19.12 13.24 5.64
CA GLY A 477 19.05 14.04 4.43
C GLY A 477 17.89 13.66 3.53
N ILE A 478 18.01 14.01 2.26
CA ILE A 478 16.99 13.78 1.23
C ILE A 478 17.61 13.02 0.07
N LEU A 479 16.92 11.99 -0.40
CA LEU A 479 17.18 11.25 -1.64
C LEU A 479 15.94 11.37 -2.52
N ALA A 480 16.11 11.61 -3.81
CA ALA A 480 15.04 11.63 -4.79
C ALA A 480 15.53 11.09 -6.13
N SER A 481 14.70 10.33 -6.81
CA SER A 481 14.97 9.82 -8.15
C SER A 481 13.71 9.93 -9.00
N VAL A 482 13.87 10.32 -10.26
CA VAL A 482 12.84 10.27 -11.28
C VAL A 482 13.38 9.49 -12.48
N GLN A 483 12.61 8.54 -12.98
CA GLN A 483 12.99 7.67 -14.07
C GLN A 483 11.83 7.56 -15.08
N TYR A 484 12.13 7.73 -16.35
CA TYR A 484 11.23 7.50 -17.46
C TYR A 484 11.66 6.25 -18.22
N GLU A 485 10.73 5.33 -18.47
CA GLU A 485 10.92 4.10 -19.23
C GLU A 485 10.04 4.07 -20.48
N PHE A 486 10.57 3.52 -21.57
CA PHE A 486 9.84 3.30 -22.82
C PHE A 486 10.01 1.83 -23.25
N ASP A 487 8.92 1.04 -23.18
CA ASP A 487 8.96 -0.40 -23.47
C ASP A 487 8.83 -0.65 -24.99
N LEU A 488 9.94 -1.00 -25.62
CA LEU A 488 10.02 -1.28 -27.05
C LEU A 488 9.18 -2.48 -27.48
N ILE A 489 9.06 -3.51 -26.65
CA ILE A 489 8.30 -4.72 -26.97
C ILE A 489 6.81 -4.43 -26.99
N ARG A 490 6.29 -3.72 -25.97
CA ARG A 490 4.88 -3.29 -25.95
C ARG A 490 4.56 -2.28 -27.05
N HIS A 491 5.48 -1.36 -27.33
CA HIS A 491 5.29 -0.40 -28.42
C HIS A 491 5.15 -1.12 -29.77
N GLY A 492 5.98 -2.12 -30.05
CA GLY A 492 5.87 -2.93 -31.26
C GLY A 492 4.55 -3.66 -31.38
N GLN A 493 4.05 -4.24 -30.29
CA GLN A 493 2.74 -4.89 -30.25
C GLN A 493 1.59 -3.90 -30.52
N ALA A 494 1.68 -2.70 -29.97
CA ALA A 494 0.65 -1.68 -30.15
C ALA A 494 0.61 -1.08 -31.58
N THR A 495 1.73 -1.08 -32.28
CA THR A 495 1.84 -0.49 -33.63
C THR A 495 1.72 -1.52 -34.77
N GLU A 496 1.49 -2.82 -34.47
CA GLU A 496 1.49 -3.91 -35.46
C GLU A 496 2.77 -3.96 -36.32
N THR A 497 3.82 -3.32 -35.86
CA THR A 497 5.12 -3.40 -36.52
C THR A 497 5.68 -4.78 -36.31
N GLU A 498 6.17 -5.44 -37.37
CA GLU A 498 6.91 -6.70 -37.28
C GLU A 498 8.14 -6.48 -36.39
N VAL A 499 7.96 -6.68 -35.11
CA VAL A 499 9.01 -6.59 -34.12
C VAL A 499 9.80 -7.86 -34.18
N ILE A 500 11.08 -7.74 -33.92
CA ILE A 500 11.99 -8.80 -33.50
C ILE A 500 11.39 -9.48 -32.25
N ALA A 501 10.24 -10.11 -32.40
CA ALA A 501 9.57 -10.88 -31.38
C ALA A 501 10.24 -12.24 -31.33
N ASN A 502 11.38 -12.29 -30.65
CA ASN A 502 11.71 -13.50 -29.96
C ASN A 502 10.65 -13.63 -28.86
N GLU A 503 9.77 -14.63 -28.94
CA GLU A 503 8.68 -14.87 -27.97
C GLU A 503 9.16 -14.88 -26.51
N ASP A 504 10.46 -15.00 -26.30
CA ASP A 504 11.13 -15.03 -25.01
C ASP A 504 11.32 -13.65 -24.37
N ILE A 505 11.39 -12.55 -25.14
CA ILE A 505 11.61 -11.20 -24.58
C ILE A 505 10.28 -10.56 -24.27
N ARG A 506 9.97 -10.35 -22.98
CA ARG A 506 8.72 -9.76 -22.50
C ARG A 506 8.78 -8.26 -22.28
N LYS A 507 9.95 -7.78 -21.95
CA LYS A 507 10.20 -6.33 -21.74
C LYS A 507 11.61 -6.00 -22.23
N LEU A 508 11.72 -4.90 -22.96
CA LEU A 508 12.97 -4.23 -23.26
C LEU A 508 12.70 -2.73 -23.20
N ALA A 509 13.04 -2.11 -22.08
CA ALA A 509 12.70 -0.74 -21.80
C ALA A 509 13.96 0.12 -21.61
N PRO A 510 14.46 0.81 -22.66
CA PRO A 510 15.39 1.91 -22.47
C PRO A 510 14.77 2.97 -21.55
N LEU A 511 15.64 3.62 -20.79
CA LEU A 511 15.22 4.57 -19.77
C LEU A 511 16.21 5.73 -19.63
N ALA A 512 15.71 6.82 -19.08
CA ALA A 512 16.51 7.94 -18.61
C ALA A 512 16.14 8.28 -17.16
N PHE A 513 17.10 8.78 -16.40
CA PHE A 513 16.88 9.11 -14.99
C PHE A 513 17.61 10.38 -14.56
N LEU A 514 17.10 10.95 -13.48
CA LEU A 514 17.69 12.03 -12.71
C LEU A 514 17.65 11.64 -11.24
N ASP A 515 18.82 11.59 -10.60
CA ASP A 515 18.95 11.29 -9.18
C ASP A 515 19.50 12.51 -8.44
N PHE A 516 18.99 12.74 -7.25
CA PHE A 516 19.38 13.86 -6.38
C PHE A 516 19.52 13.38 -4.94
N GLY A 517 20.55 13.85 -4.26
CA GLY A 517 20.76 13.66 -2.83
C GLY A 517 21.33 14.90 -2.17
N ARG A 518 20.87 15.15 -0.95
CA ARG A 518 21.46 16.15 -0.06
C ARG A 518 21.60 15.55 1.33
N THR A 519 22.84 15.37 1.75
CA THR A 519 23.17 14.81 3.06
C THR A 519 23.00 15.85 4.16
N LYS A 520 22.87 15.39 5.39
CA LYS A 520 22.86 16.21 6.59
C LYS A 520 23.66 15.50 7.69
N ILE A 521 24.71 16.16 8.20
CA ILE A 521 25.45 15.73 9.39
C ILE A 521 25.03 16.63 10.55
N LYS A 522 24.63 16.01 11.66
CA LYS A 522 24.35 16.71 12.93
C LYS A 522 25.66 17.02 13.62
N ASP A 523 25.75 18.19 14.19
CA ASP A 523 26.89 18.68 14.97
C ASP A 523 28.26 18.26 14.40
N PRO A 524 28.56 18.71 13.14
CA PRO A 524 29.72 18.26 12.40
C PRO A 524 31.01 18.67 13.12
N VAL A 525 31.94 17.73 13.22
CA VAL A 525 33.27 17.98 13.76
C VAL A 525 34.22 18.57 12.71
N ALA A 526 35.41 19.03 13.13
CA ALA A 526 36.39 19.59 12.21
C ALA A 526 36.73 18.59 11.07
N GLY A 527 36.61 19.04 9.83
CA GLY A 527 36.83 18.23 8.63
C GLY A 527 35.58 17.57 8.06
N GLU A 528 34.42 17.64 8.71
CA GLU A 528 33.13 17.19 8.16
C GLU A 528 32.33 18.34 7.52
N ASP A 529 31.74 18.07 6.39
CA ASP A 529 30.81 19.00 5.73
C ASP A 529 29.37 18.78 6.25
N LYS A 530 28.78 19.82 6.83
CA LYS A 530 27.40 19.74 7.37
C LYS A 530 26.38 19.22 6.36
N ASN A 531 26.53 19.61 5.08
CA ASN A 531 25.65 19.19 3.99
C ASN A 531 26.48 19.01 2.72
N THR A 532 26.31 17.91 2.06
CA THR A 532 26.86 17.68 0.73
C THR A 532 25.72 17.38 -0.25
N THR A 533 25.84 17.86 -1.48
CA THR A 533 24.82 17.63 -2.51
C THR A 533 25.39 16.78 -3.62
N LEU A 534 24.71 15.68 -3.92
CA LEU A 534 24.96 14.81 -5.05
C LEU A 534 23.84 15.00 -6.08
N CYS A 535 24.20 14.93 -7.35
CA CYS A 535 23.23 14.99 -8.44
C CYS A 535 23.80 14.28 -9.65
N SER A 536 23.04 13.41 -10.26
CA SER A 536 23.42 12.69 -11.47
C SER A 536 22.27 12.59 -12.46
N ILE A 537 22.63 12.44 -13.72
CA ILE A 537 21.73 12.04 -14.79
C ILE A 537 22.25 10.75 -15.41
N GLY A 538 21.39 10.01 -16.06
CA GLY A 538 21.86 8.81 -16.72
C GLY A 538 20.83 8.19 -17.63
N VAL A 539 21.28 7.16 -18.29
CA VAL A 539 20.49 6.30 -19.17
C VAL A 539 20.67 4.84 -18.79
N GLY A 540 19.78 4.01 -19.25
CA GLY A 540 19.89 2.58 -18.98
C GLY A 540 18.86 1.78 -19.75
N THR A 541 18.75 0.52 -19.39
CA THR A 541 17.71 -0.37 -19.90
C THR A 541 17.29 -1.35 -18.81
N VAL A 542 16.01 -1.67 -18.77
CA VAL A 542 15.45 -2.78 -18.01
C VAL A 542 14.96 -3.82 -19.00
N PHE A 543 15.22 -5.09 -18.75
CA PHE A 543 14.79 -6.18 -19.62
C PHE A 543 14.24 -7.36 -18.84
N GLU A 544 13.30 -8.08 -19.46
CA GLU A 544 12.72 -9.33 -18.96
C GLU A 544 12.70 -10.37 -20.09
N ILE A 545 13.25 -11.56 -19.81
CA ILE A 545 13.31 -12.69 -20.75
C ILE A 545 12.54 -13.86 -20.13
N GLY A 546 11.55 -14.34 -20.84
CA GLY A 546 10.62 -15.33 -20.32
C GLY A 546 9.96 -14.87 -19.01
N ASN A 547 9.61 -15.82 -18.13
CA ASN A 547 9.04 -15.55 -16.81
C ASN A 547 10.08 -15.41 -15.70
N ASN A 548 11.30 -15.82 -15.96
CA ASN A 548 12.26 -16.21 -14.95
C ASN A 548 13.46 -15.29 -14.86
N PHE A 549 13.85 -14.63 -15.96
CA PHE A 549 15.05 -13.81 -16.00
C PHE A 549 14.72 -12.33 -16.18
N SER A 550 15.30 -11.48 -15.36
CA SER A 550 15.20 -10.02 -15.47
C SER A 550 16.53 -9.37 -15.14
N GLY A 551 16.75 -8.18 -15.68
CA GLY A 551 17.96 -7.43 -15.39
C GLY A 551 17.83 -5.96 -15.71
N ALA A 552 18.83 -5.21 -15.29
CA ALA A 552 18.95 -3.79 -15.55
C ALA A 552 20.41 -3.40 -15.73
N ILE A 553 20.64 -2.44 -16.61
CA ILE A 553 21.95 -1.82 -16.82
C ILE A 553 21.74 -0.31 -16.79
N TYR A 554 22.55 0.41 -16.02
CA TYR A 554 22.50 1.85 -15.89
C TYR A 554 23.87 2.46 -16.12
N TYR A 555 23.93 3.57 -16.81
CA TYR A 555 25.11 4.43 -16.86
C TYR A 555 24.76 5.78 -16.26
N GLY A 556 25.30 6.06 -15.08
CA GLY A 556 25.10 7.31 -14.34
C GLY A 556 26.25 8.26 -14.55
N TYR A 557 25.94 9.55 -14.76
CA TYR A 557 26.91 10.62 -14.95
C TYR A 557 26.80 11.64 -13.83
N PRO A 558 27.80 11.74 -12.91
CA PRO A 558 27.77 12.66 -11.79
C PRO A 558 27.95 14.11 -12.27
N LEU A 559 27.00 14.96 -11.88
CA LEU A 559 27.02 16.40 -12.21
C LEU A 559 27.81 17.22 -11.19
N LYS A 560 28.01 16.68 -10.00
CA LYS A 560 28.79 17.31 -8.91
C LYS A 560 29.94 16.40 -8.50
N LYS A 561 31.07 16.99 -8.15
CA LYS A 561 32.22 16.27 -7.56
C LYS A 561 31.99 16.06 -6.07
N THR A 562 32.50 14.97 -5.56
CA THR A 562 32.65 14.66 -4.13
C THR A 562 34.15 14.46 -3.80
N ARG A 563 34.47 13.82 -2.67
CA ARG A 563 35.87 13.51 -2.35
C ARG A 563 36.42 12.39 -3.23
N SER A 564 35.65 11.31 -3.44
CA SER A 564 36.02 10.12 -4.23
C SER A 564 35.60 10.23 -5.69
N THR A 565 34.40 10.64 -5.97
CA THR A 565 33.89 10.72 -7.35
C THR A 565 34.20 12.09 -8.00
N ARG A 566 34.91 12.07 -9.14
CA ARG A 566 35.16 13.27 -9.96
C ARG A 566 33.91 13.57 -10.83
N ARG A 567 33.59 14.86 -11.00
CA ARG A 567 32.58 15.28 -11.97
C ARG A 567 32.90 14.72 -13.36
N GLY A 568 31.92 14.06 -13.97
CA GLY A 568 32.07 13.52 -15.32
C GLY A 568 32.69 12.12 -15.42
N LYS A 569 33.14 11.51 -14.33
CA LYS A 569 33.53 10.11 -14.30
C LYS A 569 32.25 9.28 -14.03
N GLY A 570 31.59 8.86 -15.10
CA GLY A 570 30.36 8.06 -14.98
C GLY A 570 30.65 6.64 -14.48
N ARG A 571 29.63 6.02 -13.84
CA ARG A 571 29.67 4.64 -13.35
C ARG A 571 28.64 3.79 -14.09
N LEU A 572 29.04 2.58 -14.45
CA LEU A 572 28.16 1.54 -14.97
C LEU A 572 27.67 0.69 -13.80
N SER A 573 26.35 0.53 -13.68
CA SER A 573 25.74 -0.38 -12.72
C SER A 573 24.91 -1.42 -13.47
N ALA A 574 25.02 -2.69 -13.06
CA ALA A 574 24.31 -3.79 -13.68
C ALA A 574 23.75 -4.76 -12.64
N SER A 575 22.58 -5.30 -12.93
CA SER A 575 21.98 -6.38 -12.14
C SER A 575 21.33 -7.41 -13.02
N ALA A 576 21.35 -8.66 -12.60
CA ALA A 576 20.64 -9.77 -13.21
C ALA A 576 19.99 -10.62 -12.11
N MET A 577 18.76 -11.05 -12.34
CA MET A 577 18.00 -11.89 -11.42
C MET A 577 17.35 -13.04 -12.16
N LEU A 578 17.52 -14.23 -11.62
CA LEU A 578 16.80 -15.44 -11.99
C LEU A 578 15.79 -15.76 -10.88
N ARG A 579 14.55 -16.05 -11.25
CA ARG A 579 13.45 -16.41 -10.30
C ARG A 579 12.69 -17.64 -10.81
N TRP A 580 12.18 -18.49 -9.87
CA TRP A 580 11.43 -19.71 -10.21
C TRP A 580 10.45 -20.14 -9.12
#